data_a09d4550e4e9c02730aa5f62d2830664
#
_entry.id   a09d4550e4e9c02730aa5f62d2830664
#
_cell.length_a   1.000
_cell.length_b   1.000
_cell.length_c   1.000
_cell.angle_alpha   90.00
_cell.angle_beta   90.00
_cell.angle_gamma   90.00
#
_symmetry.space_group_name_H-M   'P 1'
#
loop_
_entity.id
_entity.type
_entity.pdbx_description
1 polymer ?
#
loop_
_entity_poly.entity_id
_entity_poly.type
_entity_poly.pdbx_seq_one_letter_code
_entity_poly.pdbx_strand_id
1 'polypeptide(L)'
;EMLELALIENIQRENLNSIEISISYKKLLNDLKISQEELADKVGKDRSTINNYLRLLKLPPSIQNGILENKIQMGHARSLITIEKSEVQLEIYNAIVKKGLSVRKTEELVRSLNRIKKSKKAVFKSKEIEKIEGKLSSHFGTKIFTSGNSSKGKIIIPYKSTNDLNRILEILDII
;
A
#
# COMPACT_ATOMS: atom_id res chain seq x y z
N GLU A 1 -24.38 17.39 -22.21
CA GLU A 1 -23.50 18.58 -22.06
C GLU A 1 -23.96 19.56 -20.96
N MET A 2 -25.24 20.06 -20.93
CA MET A 2 -25.73 20.98 -19.87
C MET A 2 -25.73 20.34 -18.47
N LEU A 3 -26.17 19.09 -18.34
CA LEU A 3 -26.18 18.36 -17.06
C LEU A 3 -24.75 18.08 -16.55
N GLU A 4 -23.84 17.81 -17.45
CA GLU A 4 -22.42 17.55 -17.20
C GLU A 4 -21.72 18.80 -16.64
N LEU A 5 -21.90 19.96 -17.28
CA LEU A 5 -21.38 21.24 -16.81
C LEU A 5 -21.91 21.61 -15.43
N ALA A 6 -23.20 21.42 -15.18
CA ALA A 6 -23.83 21.69 -13.89
C ALA A 6 -23.27 20.78 -12.77
N LEU A 7 -22.99 19.50 -13.08
CA LEU A 7 -22.41 18.57 -12.11
C LEU A 7 -20.94 18.90 -11.82
N ILE A 8 -20.15 19.30 -12.81
CA ILE A 8 -18.76 19.72 -12.64
C ILE A 8 -18.70 21.03 -11.85
N GLU A 9 -19.56 22.01 -12.15
CA GLU A 9 -19.67 23.26 -11.40
C GLU A 9 -20.00 22.99 -9.94
N ASN A 10 -20.94 22.06 -9.65
CA ASN A 10 -21.31 21.71 -8.28
C ASN A 10 -20.13 21.10 -7.48
N ILE A 11 -19.21 20.36 -8.15
CA ILE A 11 -18.01 19.81 -7.50
C ILE A 11 -16.97 20.91 -7.20
N GLN A 12 -16.97 21.98 -7.98
CA GLN A 12 -16.07 23.13 -7.79
C GLN A 12 -16.58 24.13 -6.74
N ARG A 13 -17.77 23.88 -6.16
CA ARG A 13 -18.27 24.70 -5.05
C ARG A 13 -17.30 24.66 -3.87
N GLU A 14 -16.98 25.83 -3.35
CA GLU A 14 -16.25 25.98 -2.09
C GLU A 14 -17.01 25.31 -0.96
N ASN A 15 -16.32 24.46 -0.18
CA ASN A 15 -16.79 23.75 1.03
C ASN A 15 -17.34 22.32 0.88
N LEU A 16 -17.15 21.63 -0.24
CA LEU A 16 -17.45 20.20 -0.28
C LEU A 16 -16.42 19.39 0.53
N ASN A 17 -16.94 18.49 1.38
CA ASN A 17 -16.09 17.52 2.09
C ASN A 17 -15.51 16.48 1.12
N SER A 18 -14.36 15.91 1.48
CA SER A 18 -13.68 14.91 0.64
C SER A 18 -14.53 13.69 0.30
N ILE A 19 -15.47 13.29 1.17
CA ILE A 19 -16.41 12.19 0.91
C ILE A 19 -17.49 12.61 -0.11
N GLU A 20 -18.00 13.82 0.00
CA GLU A 20 -18.99 14.36 -0.95
C GLU A 20 -18.39 14.47 -2.35
N ILE A 21 -17.15 14.97 -2.46
CA ILE A 21 -16.38 14.99 -3.71
C ILE A 21 -16.21 13.57 -4.27
N SER A 22 -15.89 12.59 -3.41
CA SER A 22 -15.73 11.20 -3.81
C SER A 22 -17.00 10.59 -4.36
N ILE A 23 -18.14 10.87 -3.74
CA ILE A 23 -19.47 10.43 -4.19
C ILE A 23 -19.81 11.07 -5.53
N SER A 24 -19.54 12.37 -5.68
CA SER A 24 -19.77 13.10 -6.93
C SER A 24 -18.93 12.56 -8.07
N TYR A 25 -17.64 12.29 -7.85
CA TYR A 25 -16.77 11.65 -8.85
C TYR A 25 -17.27 10.25 -9.24
N LYS A 26 -17.67 9.44 -8.26
CA LYS A 26 -18.23 8.11 -8.52
C LYS A 26 -19.52 8.19 -9.36
N LYS A 27 -20.37 9.15 -9.06
CA LYS A 27 -21.61 9.41 -9.80
C LYS A 27 -21.30 9.81 -11.25
N LEU A 28 -20.40 10.78 -11.47
CA LEU A 28 -19.99 11.21 -12.80
C LEU A 28 -19.44 10.06 -13.65
N LEU A 29 -18.57 9.22 -13.10
CA LEU A 29 -18.04 8.06 -13.80
C LEU A 29 -19.14 7.10 -14.27
N ASN A 30 -20.15 6.88 -13.41
CA ASN A 30 -21.25 5.97 -13.71
C ASN A 30 -22.24 6.57 -14.72
N ASP A 31 -22.62 7.83 -14.52
CA ASP A 31 -23.66 8.49 -15.33
C ASP A 31 -23.16 8.78 -16.75
N LEU A 32 -21.90 9.23 -16.86
CA LEU A 32 -21.27 9.55 -18.16
C LEU A 32 -20.58 8.35 -18.81
N LYS A 33 -20.41 7.23 -18.07
CA LYS A 33 -19.68 6.03 -18.53
C LYS A 33 -18.26 6.32 -19.04
N ILE A 34 -17.59 7.31 -18.43
CA ILE A 34 -16.24 7.73 -18.76
C ILE A 34 -15.20 7.07 -17.86
N SER A 35 -13.95 7.06 -18.29
CA SER A 35 -12.80 6.59 -17.51
C SER A 35 -12.39 7.60 -16.43
N GLN A 36 -11.58 7.15 -15.47
CA GLN A 36 -11.00 8.06 -14.45
C GLN A 36 -10.04 9.10 -15.05
N GLU A 37 -9.46 8.81 -16.21
CA GLU A 37 -8.55 9.68 -16.94
C GLU A 37 -9.35 10.81 -17.60
N GLU A 38 -10.40 10.47 -18.33
CA GLU A 38 -11.31 11.45 -18.93
C GLU A 38 -11.99 12.34 -17.88
N LEU A 39 -12.37 11.77 -16.71
CA LEU A 39 -12.90 12.58 -15.61
C LEU A 39 -11.83 13.54 -15.07
N ALA A 40 -10.59 13.09 -14.93
CA ALA A 40 -9.48 13.92 -14.45
C ALA A 40 -9.25 15.13 -15.36
N ASP A 41 -9.23 14.91 -16.67
CA ASP A 41 -9.10 15.96 -17.67
C ASP A 41 -10.27 16.98 -17.57
N LYS A 42 -11.51 16.48 -17.45
CA LYS A 42 -12.72 17.32 -17.35
C LYS A 42 -12.75 18.21 -16.09
N VAL A 43 -12.24 17.72 -14.96
CA VAL A 43 -12.23 18.46 -13.69
C VAL A 43 -10.91 19.19 -13.41
N GLY A 44 -9.94 19.12 -14.33
CA GLY A 44 -8.62 19.77 -14.19
C GLY A 44 -7.80 19.22 -13.03
N LYS A 45 -7.83 17.89 -12.82
CA LYS A 45 -7.08 17.20 -11.76
C LYS A 45 -6.29 16.04 -12.34
N ASP A 46 -5.25 15.59 -11.62
CA ASP A 46 -4.55 14.37 -12.00
C ASP A 46 -5.43 13.12 -11.75
N ARG A 47 -5.29 12.10 -12.61
CA ARG A 47 -5.92 10.79 -12.44
C ARG A 47 -5.65 10.18 -11.04
N SER A 48 -4.44 10.37 -10.53
CA SER A 48 -4.06 9.92 -9.19
C SER A 48 -4.89 10.56 -8.08
N THR A 49 -5.27 11.82 -8.26
CA THR A 49 -6.14 12.57 -7.36
C THR A 49 -7.55 11.98 -7.38
N ILE A 50 -8.14 11.76 -8.57
CA ILE A 50 -9.46 11.12 -8.70
C ILE A 50 -9.46 9.74 -8.02
N ASN A 51 -8.46 8.91 -8.31
CA ASN A 51 -8.34 7.60 -7.68
C ASN A 51 -8.25 7.67 -6.14
N ASN A 52 -7.52 8.64 -5.59
CA ASN A 52 -7.43 8.84 -4.14
C ASN A 52 -8.80 9.16 -3.52
N TYR A 53 -9.58 10.02 -4.15
CA TYR A 53 -10.95 10.32 -3.71
C TYR A 53 -11.86 9.09 -3.78
N LEU A 54 -11.89 8.38 -4.89
CA LEU A 54 -12.70 7.17 -5.06
C LEU A 54 -12.36 6.07 -4.05
N ARG A 55 -11.09 5.97 -3.65
CA ARG A 55 -10.66 5.02 -2.63
C ARG A 55 -11.19 5.34 -1.23
N LEU A 56 -11.52 6.58 -0.92
CA LEU A 56 -12.14 6.94 0.37
C LEU A 56 -13.46 6.20 0.60
N LEU A 57 -14.22 5.97 -0.47
CA LEU A 57 -15.49 5.24 -0.40
C LEU A 57 -15.34 3.75 -0.07
N LYS A 58 -14.11 3.22 -0.09
CA LYS A 58 -13.80 1.83 0.31
C LYS A 58 -13.46 1.70 1.79
N LEU A 59 -13.32 2.82 2.50
CA LEU A 59 -13.06 2.81 3.93
C LEU A 59 -14.32 2.40 4.71
N PRO A 60 -14.18 1.80 5.90
CA PRO A 60 -15.30 1.55 6.80
C PRO A 60 -16.15 2.80 7.04
N PRO A 61 -17.49 2.67 7.19
CA PRO A 61 -18.40 3.81 7.38
C PRO A 61 -18.01 4.73 8.54
N SER A 62 -17.50 4.17 9.64
CA SER A 62 -17.05 4.94 10.81
C SER A 62 -15.90 5.89 10.47
N ILE A 63 -15.00 5.49 9.57
CA ILE A 63 -13.88 6.32 9.12
C ILE A 63 -14.37 7.38 8.14
N GLN A 64 -15.30 7.03 7.23
CA GLN A 64 -15.93 7.99 6.34
C GLN A 64 -16.67 9.09 7.12
N ASN A 65 -17.43 8.71 8.15
CA ASN A 65 -18.07 9.67 9.05
C ASN A 65 -17.05 10.54 9.80
N GLY A 66 -15.92 9.97 10.22
CA GLY A 66 -14.84 10.73 10.83
C GLY A 66 -14.22 11.79 9.91
N ILE A 67 -14.21 11.55 8.59
CA ILE A 67 -13.80 12.54 7.58
C ILE A 67 -14.88 13.63 7.45
N LEU A 68 -16.16 13.24 7.36
CA LEU A 68 -17.30 14.17 7.29
C LEU A 68 -17.36 15.13 8.50
N GLU A 69 -17.10 14.59 9.68
CA GLU A 69 -17.08 15.35 10.94
C GLU A 69 -15.77 16.09 11.21
N ASN A 70 -14.85 16.11 10.25
CA ASN A 70 -13.50 16.71 10.39
C ASN A 70 -12.66 16.17 11.57
N LYS A 71 -12.99 14.98 12.11
CA LYS A 71 -12.20 14.29 13.15
C LYS A 71 -10.84 13.84 12.64
N ILE A 72 -10.75 13.55 11.35
CA ILE A 72 -9.51 13.20 10.64
C ILE A 72 -9.44 13.93 9.31
N GLN A 73 -8.22 14.25 8.88
CA GLN A 73 -7.94 14.91 7.61
C GLN A 73 -7.78 13.88 6.47
N MET A 74 -7.87 14.35 5.22
CA MET A 74 -7.63 13.56 4.01
C MET A 74 -6.30 12.79 4.04
N GLY A 75 -5.22 13.39 4.59
CA GLY A 75 -3.91 12.73 4.73
C GLY A 75 -3.94 11.50 5.62
N HIS A 76 -4.69 11.54 6.74
CA HIS A 76 -4.91 10.36 7.60
C HIS A 76 -5.66 9.26 6.84
N ALA A 77 -6.75 9.62 6.14
CA ALA A 77 -7.54 8.69 5.37
C ALA A 77 -6.73 8.00 4.26
N ARG A 78 -5.87 8.74 3.55
CA ARG A 78 -4.96 8.17 2.53
C ARG A 78 -4.01 7.12 3.12
N SER A 79 -3.52 7.33 4.33
CA SER A 79 -2.68 6.34 5.03
C SER A 79 -3.49 5.09 5.40
N LEU A 80 -4.72 5.26 5.92
CA LEU A 80 -5.62 4.16 6.29
C LEU A 80 -6.01 3.29 5.10
N ILE A 81 -6.24 3.88 3.92
CA ILE A 81 -6.57 3.15 2.67
C ILE A 81 -5.50 2.12 2.29
N THR A 82 -4.24 2.29 2.71
CA THR A 82 -3.16 1.36 2.39
C THR A 82 -3.20 0.08 3.22
N ILE A 83 -4.05 0.02 4.22
CA ILE A 83 -4.23 -1.11 5.12
C ILE A 83 -5.31 -2.03 4.57
N GLU A 84 -5.01 -3.32 4.41
CA GLU A 84 -5.93 -4.29 3.82
C GLU A 84 -7.09 -4.71 4.75
N LYS A 85 -6.83 -4.77 6.08
CA LYS A 85 -7.80 -5.26 7.06
C LYS A 85 -8.58 -4.12 7.69
N SER A 86 -9.90 -4.18 7.58
CA SER A 86 -10.80 -3.15 8.13
C SER A 86 -10.69 -2.98 9.65
N GLU A 87 -10.45 -4.09 10.38
CA GLU A 87 -10.27 -4.05 11.84
C GLU A 87 -9.05 -3.20 12.20
N VAL A 88 -7.93 -3.37 11.49
CA VAL A 88 -6.71 -2.60 11.72
C VAL A 88 -6.89 -1.14 11.31
N GLN A 89 -7.66 -0.87 10.24
CA GLN A 89 -8.02 0.51 9.86
C GLN A 89 -8.77 1.21 11.00
N LEU A 90 -9.74 0.53 11.62
CA LEU A 90 -10.53 1.06 12.73
C LEU A 90 -9.69 1.25 14.00
N GLU A 91 -8.79 0.32 14.32
CA GLU A 91 -7.86 0.47 15.46
C GLU A 91 -6.99 1.73 15.31
N ILE A 92 -6.41 1.94 14.13
CA ILE A 92 -5.56 3.12 13.87
C ILE A 92 -6.41 4.40 13.85
N TYR A 93 -7.60 4.37 13.25
CA TYR A 93 -8.54 5.48 13.28
C TYR A 93 -8.85 5.91 14.71
N ASN A 94 -9.16 4.95 15.59
CA ASN A 94 -9.42 5.24 17.00
C ASN A 94 -8.18 5.81 17.70
N ALA A 95 -6.97 5.34 17.36
CA ALA A 95 -5.74 5.90 17.89
C ALA A 95 -5.49 7.34 17.41
N ILE A 96 -5.80 7.65 16.14
CA ILE A 96 -5.71 9.01 15.59
C ILE A 96 -6.62 9.95 16.38
N VAL A 97 -7.90 9.58 16.54
CA VAL A 97 -8.91 10.42 17.21
C VAL A 97 -8.57 10.59 18.69
N LYS A 98 -8.24 9.49 19.41
CA LYS A 98 -7.97 9.56 20.87
C LYS A 98 -6.69 10.29 21.21
N LYS A 99 -5.63 10.15 20.40
CA LYS A 99 -4.28 10.70 20.70
C LYS A 99 -3.96 11.96 19.91
N GLY A 100 -4.84 12.42 19.03
CA GLY A 100 -4.58 13.59 18.18
C GLY A 100 -3.36 13.40 17.28
N LEU A 101 -3.19 12.22 16.68
CA LEU A 101 -2.01 11.94 15.87
C LEU A 101 -1.98 12.84 14.62
N SER A 102 -0.82 13.39 14.30
CA SER A 102 -0.62 14.10 13.05
C SER A 102 -0.59 13.15 11.85
N VAL A 103 -0.84 13.66 10.64
CA VAL A 103 -0.75 12.88 9.39
C VAL A 103 0.59 12.16 9.31
N ARG A 104 1.70 12.85 9.58
CA ARG A 104 3.06 12.28 9.53
C ARG A 104 3.25 11.12 10.51
N LYS A 105 2.80 11.26 11.75
CA LYS A 105 2.84 10.16 12.76
C LYS A 105 1.99 8.97 12.36
N THR A 106 0.84 9.23 11.72
CA THR A 106 -0.04 8.17 11.20
C THR A 106 0.64 7.42 10.04
N GLU A 107 1.29 8.11 9.11
CA GLU A 107 2.05 7.50 8.03
C GLU A 107 3.20 6.62 8.55
N GLU A 108 3.95 7.09 9.55
CA GLU A 108 5.02 6.33 10.20
C GLU A 108 4.48 5.07 10.87
N LEU A 109 3.36 5.16 11.59
CA LEU A 109 2.68 4.02 12.22
C LEU A 109 2.26 2.97 11.18
N VAL A 110 1.58 3.38 10.12
CA VAL A 110 1.14 2.49 9.04
C VAL A 110 2.34 1.85 8.32
N ARG A 111 3.40 2.61 8.07
CA ARG A 111 4.64 2.10 7.47
C ARG A 111 5.32 1.05 8.34
N SER A 112 5.37 1.26 9.66
CA SER A 112 5.93 0.28 10.61
C SER A 112 5.13 -1.03 10.61
N LEU A 113 3.79 -0.98 10.60
CA LEU A 113 2.92 -2.15 10.50
C LEU A 113 3.15 -2.94 9.21
N ASN A 114 3.29 -2.25 8.08
CA ASN A 114 3.56 -2.89 6.79
C ASN A 114 4.96 -3.53 6.74
N ARG A 115 5.96 -2.94 7.41
CA ARG A 115 7.29 -3.56 7.57
C ARG A 115 7.23 -4.84 8.39
N ILE A 116 6.52 -4.83 9.52
CA ILE A 116 6.33 -6.01 10.39
C ILE A 116 5.61 -7.13 9.62
N LYS A 117 4.57 -6.80 8.81
CA LYS A 117 3.89 -7.78 7.95
C LYS A 117 4.82 -8.38 6.89
N LYS A 118 5.68 -7.56 6.25
CA LYS A 118 6.67 -8.05 5.28
C LYS A 118 7.71 -8.95 5.93
N SER A 119 8.20 -8.61 7.13
CA SER A 119 9.12 -9.46 7.87
C SER A 119 8.48 -10.77 8.33
N LYS A 120 7.23 -10.76 8.78
CA LYS A 120 6.49 -11.99 9.15
C LYS A 120 6.18 -12.88 7.93
N LYS A 121 5.89 -12.32 6.75
CA LYS A 121 5.75 -13.12 5.51
C LYS A 121 7.09 -13.75 5.07
N ALA A 122 8.22 -13.15 5.42
CA ALA A 122 9.55 -13.72 5.16
C ALA A 122 9.93 -14.86 6.13
N VAL A 123 9.21 -15.04 7.24
CA VAL A 123 9.57 -15.99 8.32
C VAL A 123 8.79 -17.31 8.27
N PHE A 124 7.83 -17.49 7.36
CA PHE A 124 7.30 -18.83 7.10
C PHE A 124 8.20 -19.62 6.15
N LYS A 125 9.47 -19.84 6.57
CA LYS A 125 10.29 -20.88 5.97
C LYS A 125 9.80 -22.21 6.51
N SER A 126 9.47 -23.16 5.63
CA SER A 126 9.21 -24.51 6.08
C SER A 126 10.48 -25.07 6.73
N LYS A 127 10.36 -25.94 7.72
CA LYS A 127 11.52 -26.62 8.34
C LYS A 127 12.41 -27.33 7.32
N GLU A 128 11.85 -27.69 6.17
CA GLU A 128 12.59 -28.26 5.04
C GLU A 128 13.49 -27.25 4.35
N ILE A 129 13.01 -26.03 4.13
CA ILE A 129 13.81 -24.93 3.55
C ILE A 129 14.96 -24.55 4.49
N GLU A 130 14.72 -24.50 5.81
CA GLU A 130 15.78 -24.24 6.79
C GLU A 130 16.86 -25.32 6.78
N LYS A 131 16.48 -26.59 6.67
CA LYS A 131 17.43 -27.70 6.51
C LYS A 131 18.24 -27.60 5.22
N ILE A 132 17.61 -27.20 4.11
CA ILE A 132 18.29 -26.99 2.82
C ILE A 132 19.27 -25.82 2.92
N GLU A 133 18.84 -24.69 3.50
CA GLU A 133 19.75 -23.54 3.74
C GLU A 133 20.95 -23.91 4.60
N GLY A 134 20.74 -24.72 5.63
CA GLY A 134 21.83 -25.23 6.46
C GLY A 134 22.83 -26.07 5.67
N LYS A 135 22.36 -27.02 4.87
CA LYS A 135 23.22 -27.86 4.00
C LYS A 135 23.97 -27.02 2.97
N LEU A 136 23.28 -26.11 2.29
CA LEU A 136 23.91 -25.20 1.32
C LEU A 136 24.94 -24.29 1.99
N SER A 137 24.61 -23.73 3.16
CA SER A 137 25.55 -22.87 3.89
C SER A 137 26.82 -23.62 4.31
N SER A 138 26.70 -24.89 4.72
CA SER A 138 27.85 -25.74 5.03
C SER A 138 28.69 -26.06 3.77
N HIS A 139 28.02 -26.32 2.64
CA HIS A 139 28.71 -26.64 1.39
C HIS A 139 29.48 -25.45 0.82
N PHE A 140 28.88 -24.24 0.81
CA PHE A 140 29.50 -23.02 0.29
C PHE A 140 30.37 -22.27 1.31
N GLY A 141 30.40 -22.69 2.58
CA GLY A 141 31.13 -22.00 3.64
C GLY A 141 30.69 -20.56 3.88
N THR A 142 29.45 -20.19 3.46
CA THR A 142 28.85 -18.87 3.64
C THR A 142 27.37 -18.98 3.94
N LYS A 143 26.82 -18.03 4.68
CA LYS A 143 25.40 -18.05 5.02
C LYS A 143 24.54 -17.80 3.80
N ILE A 144 23.75 -18.79 3.41
CA ILE A 144 22.84 -18.74 2.26
C ILE A 144 21.45 -18.39 2.73
N PHE A 145 20.74 -17.62 1.92
CA PHE A 145 19.35 -17.25 2.14
C PHE A 145 18.49 -17.73 0.99
N THR A 146 17.30 -18.22 1.29
CA THR A 146 16.29 -18.49 0.29
C THR A 146 15.13 -17.50 0.45
N SER A 147 14.50 -17.13 -0.63
CA SER A 147 13.30 -16.29 -0.63
C SER A 147 12.35 -16.76 -1.72
N GLY A 148 11.07 -16.92 -1.38
CA GLY A 148 10.07 -17.40 -2.33
C GLY A 148 8.90 -18.11 -1.65
N ASN A 149 8.19 -18.90 -2.46
CA ASN A 149 7.07 -19.74 -2.02
C ASN A 149 7.28 -21.17 -2.58
N SER A 150 6.30 -22.06 -2.38
CA SER A 150 6.35 -23.46 -2.85
C SER A 150 6.54 -23.63 -4.37
N SER A 151 6.25 -22.61 -5.18
CA SER A 151 6.29 -22.71 -6.65
C SER A 151 7.42 -21.90 -7.29
N LYS A 152 7.86 -20.80 -6.67
CA LYS A 152 8.91 -19.91 -7.19
C LYS A 152 9.75 -19.37 -6.04
N GLY A 153 11.07 -19.41 -6.22
CA GLY A 153 12.02 -18.92 -5.22
C GLY A 153 13.34 -18.47 -5.82
N LYS A 154 14.17 -17.90 -4.96
CA LYS A 154 15.54 -17.48 -5.24
C LYS A 154 16.43 -18.01 -4.15
N ILE A 155 17.63 -18.46 -4.53
CA ILE A 155 18.74 -18.76 -3.63
C ILE A 155 19.71 -17.58 -3.72
N ILE A 156 20.08 -17.02 -2.58
CA ILE A 156 20.95 -15.84 -2.49
C ILE A 156 22.21 -16.28 -1.75
N ILE A 157 23.34 -16.23 -2.44
CA ILE A 157 24.66 -16.54 -1.92
C ILE A 157 25.44 -15.21 -1.81
N PRO A 158 25.54 -14.59 -0.63
CA PRO A 158 26.32 -13.38 -0.45
C PRO A 158 27.82 -13.68 -0.50
N TYR A 159 28.58 -12.82 -1.16
CA TYR A 159 30.05 -12.88 -1.17
C TYR A 159 30.63 -11.56 -0.67
N LYS A 160 31.85 -11.60 -0.10
CA LYS A 160 32.50 -10.44 0.51
C LYS A 160 33.65 -9.86 -0.34
N SER A 161 34.15 -10.60 -1.30
CA SER A 161 35.26 -10.19 -2.18
C SER A 161 35.18 -10.93 -3.50
N THR A 162 35.93 -10.48 -4.50
CA THR A 162 36.09 -11.18 -5.80
C THR A 162 36.65 -12.58 -5.61
N ASN A 163 37.61 -12.75 -4.70
CA ASN A 163 38.17 -14.07 -4.39
C ASN A 163 37.13 -15.02 -3.79
N ASP A 164 36.26 -14.51 -2.93
CA ASP A 164 35.16 -15.29 -2.36
C ASP A 164 34.13 -15.68 -3.43
N LEU A 165 33.88 -14.79 -4.40
CA LEU A 165 33.03 -15.08 -5.55
C LEU A 165 33.66 -16.19 -6.42
N ASN A 166 34.94 -16.10 -6.75
CA ASN A 166 35.63 -17.13 -7.53
C ASN A 166 35.58 -18.50 -6.83
N ARG A 167 35.80 -18.55 -5.52
CA ARG A 167 35.66 -19.78 -4.73
C ARG A 167 34.25 -20.37 -4.82
N ILE A 168 33.23 -19.53 -4.80
CA ILE A 168 31.81 -19.98 -4.95
C ILE A 168 31.58 -20.52 -6.37
N LEU A 169 32.13 -19.87 -7.40
CA LEU A 169 32.03 -20.31 -8.80
C LEU A 169 32.79 -21.61 -9.06
N GLU A 170 33.96 -21.82 -8.44
CA GLU A 170 34.67 -23.09 -8.44
C GLU A 170 33.86 -24.23 -7.84
N ILE A 171 33.21 -24.00 -6.68
CA ILE A 171 32.33 -25.00 -6.06
C ILE A 171 31.10 -25.33 -6.95
N LEU A 172 30.70 -24.43 -7.82
CA LEU A 172 29.60 -24.61 -8.78
C LEU A 172 30.08 -25.22 -10.11
N ASP A 173 31.36 -25.55 -10.26
CA ASP A 173 32.00 -26.04 -11.50
C ASP A 173 31.75 -25.12 -12.71
N ILE A 174 31.75 -23.79 -12.50
CA ILE A 174 31.49 -22.79 -13.55
C ILE A 174 32.81 -22.24 -14.11
N ILE A 175 33.88 -22.25 -13.31
CA ILE A 175 35.25 -21.83 -13.68
C ILE A 175 36.26 -22.82 -13.11
#